data_a78b5f24635ec94b845b3b937e0d21c3
#
_entry.id   a78b5f24635ec94b845b3b937e0d21c3
#
_cell.length_a   1.000
_cell.length_b   1.000
_cell.length_c   1.000
_cell.angle_alpha   90.00
_cell.angle_beta   90.00
_cell.angle_gamma   90.00
#
_symmetry.space_group_name_H-M   'P 1'
#
loop_
_entity.id
_entity.type
_entity.pdbx_description
1 polymer ?
#
loop_
_entity_poly.entity_id
_entity_poly.type
_entity_poly.pdbx_seq_one_letter_code
_entity_poly.pdbx_strand_id
1 'polypeptide(L)'
;AAPPPPDAGWADDEVCVDWLVGHAEGRSAAALAEIFGFTFAGAKPTDKKGAMSRTDIFMHIVNHGDYHRCFVGDMLYQAGTSPPATDLPVFLRDSGEVA
;
A
#
# COMPACT_ATOMS: atom_id res chain seq x y z
N ALA A 1 -18.70 -16.78 1.52
CA ALA A 1 -19.42 -15.53 1.80
C ALA A 1 -19.27 -14.55 0.65
N ALA A 2 -20.31 -13.78 0.36
CA ALA A 2 -20.25 -12.77 -0.68
C ALA A 2 -19.29 -11.63 -0.26
N PRO A 3 -18.57 -11.01 -1.22
CA PRO A 3 -17.76 -9.85 -0.89
C PRO A 3 -18.66 -8.68 -0.43
N PRO A 4 -18.11 -7.73 0.37
CA PRO A 4 -18.88 -6.56 0.76
C PRO A 4 -19.24 -5.71 -0.46
N PRO A 5 -20.28 -4.88 -0.38
CA PRO A 5 -20.58 -3.92 -1.44
C PRO A 5 -19.39 -2.98 -1.70
N PRO A 6 -19.20 -2.47 -2.93
CA PRO A 6 -18.08 -1.57 -3.24
C PRO A 6 -17.98 -0.37 -2.32
N ASP A 7 -19.10 0.20 -1.91
CA ASP A 7 -19.14 1.37 -1.02
C ASP A 7 -18.57 1.06 0.37
N ALA A 8 -18.89 -0.12 0.92
CA ALA A 8 -18.36 -0.55 2.20
C ALA A 8 -16.85 -0.80 2.12
N GLY A 9 -16.37 -1.40 1.03
CA GLY A 9 -14.95 -1.62 0.79
C GLY A 9 -14.18 -0.31 0.70
N TRP A 10 -14.72 0.69 0.03
CA TRP A 10 -14.11 2.01 -0.06
C TRP A 10 -14.00 2.69 1.29
N ALA A 11 -15.05 2.67 2.09
CA ALA A 11 -15.05 3.26 3.43
C ALA A 11 -14.02 2.60 4.35
N ASP A 12 -13.92 1.27 4.31
CA ASP A 12 -12.93 0.52 5.08
C ASP A 12 -11.51 0.86 4.65
N ASP A 13 -11.26 1.00 3.35
CA ASP A 13 -9.97 1.38 2.80
C ASP A 13 -9.56 2.78 3.29
N GLU A 14 -10.47 3.76 3.25
CA GLU A 14 -10.20 5.12 3.72
C GLU A 14 -9.80 5.13 5.20
N VAL A 15 -10.49 4.37 6.05
CA VAL A 15 -10.15 4.26 7.47
C VAL A 15 -8.76 3.67 7.66
N CYS A 16 -8.42 2.63 6.94
CA CYS A 16 -7.10 2.00 7.02
C CYS A 16 -5.99 2.93 6.54
N VAL A 17 -6.20 3.65 5.45
CA VAL A 17 -5.23 4.61 4.91
C VAL A 17 -5.02 5.76 5.88
N ASP A 18 -6.08 6.34 6.43
CA ASP A 18 -6.00 7.43 7.39
C ASP A 18 -5.24 7.00 8.66
N TRP A 19 -5.50 5.80 9.14
CA TRP A 19 -4.78 5.24 10.29
C TRP A 19 -3.29 5.09 9.98
N LEU A 20 -2.96 4.56 8.80
CA LEU A 20 -1.57 4.33 8.37
C LEU A 20 -0.80 5.64 8.27
N VAL A 21 -1.39 6.65 7.63
CA VAL A 21 -0.79 7.98 7.48
C VAL A 21 -0.55 8.62 8.85
N GLY A 22 -1.56 8.60 9.73
CA GLY A 22 -1.44 9.12 11.08
C GLY A 22 -0.38 8.40 11.90
N HIS A 23 -0.28 7.07 11.75
CA HIS A 23 0.74 6.28 12.42
C HIS A 23 2.15 6.66 11.94
N ALA A 24 2.34 6.83 10.63
CA ALA A 24 3.63 7.18 10.05
C ALA A 24 4.08 8.59 10.48
N GLU A 25 3.17 9.56 10.43
CA GLU A 25 3.48 10.97 10.76
C GLU A 25 3.94 11.16 12.20
N GLY A 26 3.46 10.34 13.13
CA GLY A 26 3.80 10.44 14.54
C GLY A 26 5.08 9.73 14.96
N ARG A 27 5.85 9.16 14.03
CA ARG A 27 7.00 8.32 14.40
C ARG A 27 8.30 9.10 14.43
N SER A 28 9.10 8.88 15.49
CA SER A 28 10.47 9.38 15.58
C SER A 28 11.40 8.59 14.65
N ALA A 29 12.60 9.10 14.40
CA ALA A 29 13.61 8.40 13.63
C ALA A 29 13.96 7.04 14.24
N ALA A 30 14.05 6.95 15.56
CA ALA A 30 14.30 5.69 16.25
C ALA A 30 13.16 4.69 16.05
N ALA A 31 11.90 5.14 16.12
CA ALA A 31 10.75 4.28 15.88
C ALA A 31 10.70 3.78 14.43
N LEU A 32 11.06 4.61 13.46
CA LEU A 32 11.12 4.22 12.05
C LEU A 32 12.21 3.18 11.77
N ALA A 33 13.29 3.21 12.53
CA ALA A 33 14.39 2.24 12.40
C ALA A 33 14.14 0.94 13.16
N GLU A 34 13.08 0.85 13.96
CA GLU A 34 12.76 -0.35 14.74
C GLU A 34 12.53 -1.55 13.82
N ILE A 35 13.13 -2.70 14.19
CA ILE A 35 13.08 -3.92 13.38
C ILE A 35 11.97 -4.84 13.87
N PHE A 36 11.19 -5.34 12.95
CA PHE A 36 10.11 -6.30 13.20
C PHE A 36 10.40 -7.60 12.47
N GLY A 37 10.26 -8.71 13.19
CA GLY A 37 10.35 -10.04 12.61
C GLY A 37 8.99 -10.48 12.07
N PHE A 38 9.01 -11.26 10.99
CA PHE A 38 7.80 -11.80 10.40
C PHE A 38 8.07 -13.13 9.72
N THR A 39 6.99 -13.88 9.45
CA THR A 39 7.04 -15.08 8.63
C THR A 39 6.38 -14.79 7.28
N PHE A 40 6.94 -15.33 6.21
CA PHE A 40 6.34 -15.18 4.88
C PHE A 40 5.04 -15.98 4.79
N ALA A 41 4.07 -15.46 4.03
CA ALA A 41 2.80 -16.14 3.80
C ALA A 41 3.06 -17.53 3.16
N GLY A 42 2.43 -18.55 3.74
CA GLY A 42 2.61 -19.94 3.28
C GLY A 42 3.93 -20.58 3.71
N ALA A 43 4.74 -19.90 4.52
CA ALA A 43 6.00 -20.45 5.01
C ALA A 43 5.77 -21.63 5.96
N LYS A 44 6.68 -22.61 5.90
CA LYS A 44 6.74 -23.73 6.84
C LYS A 44 7.47 -23.30 8.12
N PRO A 45 7.26 -23.98 9.24
CA PRO A 45 7.95 -23.63 10.50
C PRO A 45 9.49 -23.64 10.42
N THR A 46 10.06 -24.42 9.48
CA THR A 46 11.50 -24.52 9.26
C THR A 46 12.07 -23.48 8.32
N ASP A 47 11.22 -22.70 7.66
CA ASP A 47 11.67 -21.66 6.72
C ASP A 47 12.26 -20.47 7.47
N LYS A 48 13.19 -19.76 6.83
CA LYS A 48 13.76 -18.55 7.38
C LYS A 48 12.69 -17.49 7.56
N LYS A 49 12.74 -16.83 8.71
CA LYS A 49 11.92 -15.66 8.99
C LYS A 49 12.54 -14.42 8.34
N GLY A 50 11.70 -13.47 7.96
CA GLY A 50 12.12 -12.17 7.51
C GLY A 50 12.18 -11.16 8.64
N ALA A 51 12.87 -10.06 8.40
CA ALA A 51 12.89 -8.91 9.29
C ALA A 51 12.98 -7.64 8.48
N MET A 52 12.25 -6.61 8.90
CA MET A 52 12.21 -5.31 8.22
C MET A 52 12.11 -4.21 9.26
N SER A 53 12.71 -3.05 8.94
CA SER A 53 12.45 -1.84 9.71
C SER A 53 11.01 -1.35 9.47
N ARG A 54 10.51 -0.51 10.36
CA ARG A 54 9.21 0.15 10.16
C ARG A 54 9.18 0.96 8.88
N THR A 55 10.27 1.64 8.54
CA THR A 55 10.41 2.36 7.26
C THR A 55 10.25 1.43 6.07
N ASP A 56 10.91 0.28 6.09
CA ASP A 56 10.80 -0.70 5.01
C ASP A 56 9.40 -1.27 4.88
N ILE A 57 8.70 -1.46 6.01
CA ILE A 57 7.29 -1.90 6.00
C ILE A 57 6.42 -0.86 5.29
N PHE A 58 6.60 0.43 5.57
CA PHE A 58 5.87 1.49 4.87
C PHE A 58 6.18 1.50 3.36
N MET A 59 7.46 1.37 3.00
CA MET A 59 7.86 1.27 1.60
C MET A 59 7.24 0.05 0.91
N HIS A 60 7.18 -1.08 1.61
CA HIS A 60 6.54 -2.29 1.08
C HIS A 60 5.06 -2.06 0.82
N ILE A 61 4.33 -1.42 1.74
CA ILE A 61 2.90 -1.15 1.58
C ILE A 61 2.66 -0.31 0.33
N VAL A 62 3.43 0.76 0.12
CA VAL A 62 3.32 1.61 -1.05
C VAL A 62 3.64 0.84 -2.34
N ASN A 63 4.76 0.13 -2.33
CA ASN A 63 5.22 -0.62 -3.49
C ASN A 63 4.25 -1.76 -3.86
N HIS A 64 3.75 -2.47 -2.87
CA HIS A 64 2.80 -3.57 -3.08
C HIS A 64 1.45 -3.05 -3.58
N GLY A 65 1.02 -1.87 -3.11
CA GLY A 65 -0.17 -1.20 -3.61
C GLY A 65 -0.05 -0.87 -5.09
N ASP A 66 1.10 -0.36 -5.54
CA ASP A 66 1.35 -0.10 -6.96
C ASP A 66 1.30 -1.38 -7.80
N TYR A 67 1.85 -2.47 -7.27
CA TYR A 67 1.81 -3.77 -7.91
C TYR A 67 0.36 -4.19 -8.22
N HIS A 68 -0.54 -4.09 -7.24
CA HIS A 68 -1.95 -4.40 -7.42
C HIS A 68 -2.65 -3.41 -8.34
N ARG A 69 -2.33 -2.14 -8.27
CA ARG A 69 -2.90 -1.12 -9.16
C ARG A 69 -2.56 -1.40 -10.63
N CYS A 70 -1.36 -1.90 -10.91
CA CYS A 70 -0.97 -2.29 -12.26
C CYS A 70 -1.87 -3.42 -12.80
N PHE A 71 -2.20 -4.42 -12.00
CA PHE A 71 -3.12 -5.47 -12.40
C PHE A 71 -4.52 -4.94 -12.71
N VAL A 72 -5.05 -4.07 -11.85
CA VAL A 72 -6.37 -3.46 -12.07
C VAL A 72 -6.36 -2.59 -13.32
N GLY A 73 -5.29 -1.83 -13.54
CA GLY A 73 -5.11 -1.04 -14.76
C GLY A 73 -5.15 -1.89 -16.01
N ASP A 74 -4.46 -3.02 -16.00
CA ASP A 74 -4.47 -3.97 -17.12
C ASP A 74 -5.87 -4.54 -17.38
N MET A 75 -6.58 -4.91 -16.31
CA MET A 75 -7.97 -5.39 -16.42
C MET A 75 -8.88 -4.33 -17.04
N LEU A 76 -8.71 -3.08 -16.69
CA LEU A 76 -9.49 -1.97 -17.28
C LEU A 76 -9.20 -1.81 -18.77
N TYR A 77 -7.93 -1.88 -19.18
CA TYR A 77 -7.57 -1.86 -20.61
C TYR A 77 -8.22 -3.03 -21.37
N GLN A 78 -8.18 -4.21 -20.80
CA GLN A 78 -8.82 -5.38 -21.42
C GLN A 78 -10.34 -5.23 -21.52
N ALA A 79 -10.95 -4.52 -20.61
CA ALA A 79 -12.38 -4.20 -20.64
C ALA A 79 -12.72 -3.02 -21.55
N GLY A 80 -11.76 -2.43 -22.23
CA GLY A 80 -11.97 -1.31 -23.16
C GLY A 80 -12.05 0.06 -22.49
N THR A 81 -11.63 0.16 -21.24
CA THR A 81 -11.64 1.41 -20.46
C THR A 81 -10.20 1.81 -20.15
N SER A 82 -9.86 3.08 -20.35
CA SER A 82 -8.55 3.60 -19.96
C SER A 82 -8.52 3.90 -18.46
N PRO A 83 -7.60 3.30 -17.68
CA PRO A 83 -7.45 3.64 -16.27
C PRO A 83 -6.89 5.06 -16.12
N PRO A 84 -7.12 5.73 -14.97
CA PRO A 84 -6.47 6.99 -14.68
C PRO A 84 -4.96 6.80 -14.51
N ALA A 85 -4.18 7.85 -14.80
CA ALA A 85 -2.75 7.85 -14.54
C ALA A 85 -2.51 7.91 -13.03
N THR A 86 -1.69 6.98 -12.51
CA THR A 86 -1.38 6.87 -11.09
C THR A 86 0.09 7.11 -10.77
N ASP A 87 0.84 7.65 -11.73
CA ASP A 87 2.27 7.92 -11.59
C ASP A 87 2.52 9.06 -10.59
N LEU A 88 3.58 8.95 -9.83
CA LEU A 88 3.97 9.96 -8.86
C LEU A 88 4.11 11.37 -9.47
N PRO A 89 4.76 11.55 -10.63
CA PRO A 89 4.83 12.88 -11.25
C PRO A 89 3.47 13.49 -11.54
N VAL A 90 2.51 12.68 -11.98
CA VAL A 90 1.13 13.14 -12.26
C VAL A 90 0.44 13.57 -10.96
N PHE A 91 0.57 12.77 -9.91
CA PHE A 91 0.02 13.09 -8.59
C PHE A 91 0.60 14.42 -8.07
N LEU A 92 1.90 14.60 -8.12
CA LEU A 92 2.56 15.80 -7.63
C LEU A 92 2.12 17.04 -8.40
N ARG A 93 1.98 16.93 -9.72
CA ARG A 93 1.46 18.03 -10.56
C ARG A 93 0.03 18.40 -10.18
N ASP A 94 -0.84 17.41 -10.07
CA ASP A 94 -2.28 17.62 -9.88
C ASP A 94 -2.63 18.00 -8.44
N SER A 95 -1.84 17.56 -7.46
CA SER A 95 -2.02 17.92 -6.05
C SER A 95 -1.45 19.28 -5.69
N GLY A 96 -0.65 19.90 -6.57
CA GLY A 96 0.01 21.16 -6.27
C GLY A 96 1.18 21.06 -5.29
N GLU A 97 1.68 19.85 -5.03
CA GLU A 97 2.79 19.62 -4.10
C GLU A 97 4.17 19.86 -4.71
N VAL A 98 4.22 20.18 -5.98
CA VAL A 98 5.45 20.57 -6.67
C VAL A 98 5.69 22.06 -6.42
N ALA A 99 6.83 22.35 -5.86
CA ALA A 99 7.24 23.74 -5.64
C ALA A 99 7.72 24.40 -6.94
#